data_aff2b6e4f1738287e5da8c132bc62527
#
_entry.id   aff2b6e4f1738287e5da8c132bc62527
#
_cell.length_a   1.000
_cell.length_b   1.000
_cell.length_c   1.000
_cell.angle_alpha   90.00
_cell.angle_beta   90.00
_cell.angle_gamma   90.00
#
_symmetry.space_group_name_H-M   'P 1'
#
loop_
_entity.id
_entity.type
_entity.pdbx_description
1 polymer ?
#
loop_
_entity_poly.entity_id
_entity_poly.type
_entity_poly.pdbx_seq_one_letter_code
_entity_poly.pdbx_strand_id
1 'polypeptide(L)'
;PGVASTFSLGGASRARTRVLRERARELIEISGLSRVAHLPAGQMSGGQQKLLQFATMLMPEPRLVLLDEPLAGINPILIEKVIESIQGANKRLGITFLVIEHNTDVLMNLSHRVIVLHQGQKLADDTPEAIVRNPAVVEAYLGG
;
A
#
# COMPACT_ATOMS: atom_id res chain seq x y z
N PRO A 1 -36.95 34.66 -9.53
CA PRO A 1 -36.63 33.33 -9.90
C PRO A 1 -35.12 33.13 -9.68
N GLY A 2 -34.69 32.35 -8.71
CA GLY A 2 -33.26 32.07 -8.61
C GLY A 2 -32.66 31.63 -7.29
N VAL A 3 -33.43 31.43 -6.18
CA VAL A 3 -32.86 31.08 -4.86
C VAL A 3 -32.91 29.57 -4.59
N ALA A 4 -33.69 28.80 -5.35
CA ALA A 4 -33.86 27.35 -5.15
C ALA A 4 -32.67 26.49 -5.65
N SER A 5 -31.87 26.99 -6.59
CA SER A 5 -30.72 26.24 -7.16
C SER A 5 -29.48 26.23 -6.26
N THR A 6 -29.31 27.20 -5.38
CA THR A 6 -28.16 27.31 -4.46
C THR A 6 -28.25 26.34 -3.28
N PHE A 7 -29.44 25.95 -2.84
CA PHE A 7 -29.63 25.00 -1.75
C PHE A 7 -29.30 23.54 -2.13
N SER A 8 -29.51 23.17 -3.38
CA SER A 8 -29.23 21.82 -3.89
C SER A 8 -27.72 21.53 -3.98
N LEU A 9 -26.91 22.53 -4.32
CA LEU A 9 -25.44 22.41 -4.41
C LEU A 9 -24.80 22.20 -3.02
N GLY A 10 -25.37 22.79 -1.98
CA GLY A 10 -24.87 22.64 -0.59
C GLY A 10 -25.10 21.23 -0.02
N GLY A 11 -26.19 20.57 -0.36
CA GLY A 11 -26.51 19.21 0.09
C GLY A 11 -25.60 18.15 -0.54
N ALA A 12 -25.40 18.21 -1.83
CA ALA A 12 -24.52 17.30 -2.57
C ALA A 12 -23.06 17.44 -2.12
N SER A 13 -22.59 18.67 -1.89
CA SER A 13 -21.25 18.96 -1.38
C SER A 13 -21.03 18.37 0.02
N ARG A 14 -21.99 18.52 0.93
CA ARG A 14 -21.92 17.95 2.30
C ARG A 14 -21.93 16.43 2.29
N ALA A 15 -22.76 15.80 1.46
CA ALA A 15 -22.77 14.35 1.30
C ALA A 15 -21.43 13.80 0.80
N ARG A 16 -20.86 14.43 -0.23
CA ARG A 16 -19.54 14.07 -0.75
C ARG A 16 -18.43 14.23 0.30
N THR A 17 -18.44 15.32 1.05
CA THR A 17 -17.47 15.56 2.12
C THR A 17 -17.58 14.50 3.22
N ARG A 18 -18.78 14.04 3.55
CA ARG A 18 -18.99 12.97 4.53
C ARG A 18 -18.35 11.66 4.04
N VAL A 19 -18.64 11.24 2.81
CA VAL A 19 -18.06 10.02 2.22
C VAL A 19 -16.54 10.06 2.21
N LEU A 20 -15.94 11.18 1.79
CA LEU A 20 -14.49 11.34 1.81
C LEU A 20 -13.88 11.28 3.22
N ARG A 21 -14.56 11.80 4.22
CA ARG A 21 -14.12 11.72 5.62
C ARG A 21 -14.21 10.29 6.17
N GLU A 22 -15.27 9.57 5.84
CA GLU A 22 -15.42 8.16 6.22
C GLU A 22 -14.31 7.32 5.59
N ARG A 23 -14.04 7.53 4.30
CA ARG A 23 -12.93 6.90 3.58
C ARG A 23 -11.56 7.22 4.20
N ALA A 24 -11.31 8.48 4.51
CA ALA A 24 -10.06 8.89 5.15
C ALA A 24 -9.86 8.21 6.52
N ARG A 25 -10.93 8.07 7.33
CA ARG A 25 -10.86 7.37 8.62
C ARG A 25 -10.52 5.88 8.45
N GLU A 26 -11.15 5.22 7.49
CA GLU A 26 -10.85 3.83 7.15
C GLU A 26 -9.37 3.64 6.77
N LEU A 27 -8.84 4.51 5.91
CA LEU A 27 -7.44 4.45 5.48
C LEU A 27 -6.46 4.78 6.60
N ILE A 28 -6.78 5.71 7.49
CA ILE A 28 -6.03 6.01 8.71
C ILE A 28 -5.96 4.78 9.61
N GLU A 29 -7.06 4.04 9.76
CA GLU A 29 -7.12 2.81 10.54
C GLU A 29 -6.25 1.71 9.91
N ILE A 30 -6.42 1.43 8.60
CA ILE A 30 -5.65 0.44 7.85
C ILE A 30 -4.15 0.72 7.95
N SER A 31 -3.76 2.00 7.91
CA SER A 31 -2.36 2.43 8.00
C SER A 31 -1.83 2.55 9.43
N GLY A 32 -2.60 2.14 10.45
CA GLY A 32 -2.17 2.17 11.86
C GLY A 32 -1.94 3.57 12.42
N LEU A 33 -2.52 4.60 11.82
CA LEU A 33 -2.32 6.01 12.19
C LEU A 33 -3.38 6.56 13.15
N SER A 34 -4.34 5.75 13.62
CA SER A 34 -5.47 6.20 14.43
C SER A 34 -5.06 7.00 15.67
N ARG A 35 -3.96 6.61 16.32
CA ARG A 35 -3.46 7.30 17.55
C ARG A 35 -2.94 8.71 17.29
N VAL A 36 -2.48 8.99 16.07
CA VAL A 36 -1.84 10.25 15.67
C VAL A 36 -2.66 11.02 14.63
N ALA A 37 -3.88 10.57 14.33
CA ALA A 37 -4.77 11.18 13.34
C ALA A 37 -5.14 12.63 13.62
N HIS A 38 -5.00 13.08 14.88
CA HIS A 38 -5.25 14.45 15.31
C HIS A 38 -4.04 15.39 15.11
N LEU A 39 -2.85 14.84 14.84
CA LEU A 39 -1.65 15.63 14.68
C LEU A 39 -1.54 16.20 13.26
N PRO A 40 -1.05 17.43 13.10
CA PRO A 40 -0.61 17.93 11.80
C PRO A 40 0.48 17.02 11.22
N ALA A 41 0.47 16.81 9.91
CA ALA A 41 1.43 15.93 9.23
C ALA A 41 2.91 16.29 9.51
N GLY A 42 3.21 17.58 9.65
CA GLY A 42 4.57 18.06 9.98
C GLY A 42 5.04 17.72 11.41
N GLN A 43 4.14 17.27 12.30
CA GLN A 43 4.47 16.84 13.66
C GLN A 43 4.57 15.30 13.78
N MET A 44 4.27 14.59 12.70
CA MET A 44 4.41 13.14 12.63
C MET A 44 5.87 12.74 12.45
N SER A 45 6.26 11.61 13.02
CA SER A 45 7.57 11.01 12.74
C SER A 45 7.72 10.67 11.25
N GLY A 46 8.97 10.57 10.75
CA GLY A 46 9.20 10.19 9.35
C GLY A 46 8.50 8.91 8.92
N GLY A 47 8.45 7.92 9.83
CA GLY A 47 7.71 6.68 9.59
C GLY A 47 6.20 6.87 9.50
N GLN A 48 5.62 7.69 10.38
CA GLN A 48 4.20 8.03 10.32
C GLN A 48 3.86 8.80 9.05
N GLN A 49 4.76 9.67 8.59
CA GLN A 49 4.59 10.39 7.34
C GLN A 49 4.59 9.44 6.12
N LYS A 50 5.44 8.39 6.10
CA LYS A 50 5.42 7.36 5.06
C LYS A 50 4.09 6.59 5.04
N LEU A 51 3.58 6.20 6.22
CA LEU A 51 2.27 5.55 6.33
C LEU A 51 1.13 6.50 5.91
N LEU A 52 1.24 7.80 6.19
CA LEU A 52 0.28 8.80 5.72
C LEU A 52 0.32 8.94 4.20
N GLN A 53 1.50 8.94 3.59
CA GLN A 53 1.65 8.93 2.13
C GLN A 53 0.99 7.70 1.52
N PHE A 54 1.20 6.51 2.11
CA PHE A 54 0.54 5.28 1.70
C PHE A 54 -1.00 5.41 1.78
N ALA A 55 -1.54 5.88 2.91
CA ALA A 55 -2.97 6.12 3.06
C ALA A 55 -3.51 7.10 2.01
N THR A 56 -2.77 8.19 1.75
CA THR A 56 -3.18 9.21 0.77
C THR A 56 -3.25 8.66 -0.65
N MET A 57 -2.31 7.78 -1.02
CA MET A 57 -2.29 7.12 -2.34
C MET A 57 -3.55 6.25 -2.57
N LEU A 58 -4.16 5.74 -1.51
CA LEU A 58 -5.35 4.90 -1.59
C LEU A 58 -6.67 5.69 -1.62
N MET A 59 -6.64 7.02 -1.38
CA MET A 59 -7.85 7.87 -1.38
C MET A 59 -8.64 7.83 -2.71
N PRO A 60 -7.98 7.78 -3.90
CA PRO A 60 -8.69 7.70 -5.19
C PRO A 60 -9.33 6.34 -5.49
N GLU A 61 -9.30 5.38 -4.56
CA GLU A 61 -9.82 4.02 -4.72
C GLU A 61 -9.20 3.27 -5.92
N PRO A 62 -7.85 3.19 -5.99
CA PRO A 62 -7.19 2.49 -7.07
C PRO A 62 -7.52 0.99 -7.02
N ARG A 63 -7.61 0.34 -8.18
CA ARG A 63 -7.73 -1.12 -8.28
C ARG A 63 -6.36 -1.81 -8.25
N LEU A 64 -5.33 -1.11 -8.69
CA LEU A 64 -3.94 -1.56 -8.73
C LEU A 64 -3.02 -0.45 -8.23
N VAL A 65 -2.07 -0.81 -7.39
CA VAL A 65 -1.02 0.06 -6.87
C VAL A 65 0.33 -0.55 -7.20
N LEU A 66 1.24 0.26 -7.73
CA LEU A 66 2.62 -0.10 -8.02
C LEU A 66 3.51 0.50 -6.93
N LEU A 67 4.28 -0.34 -6.26
CA LEU A 67 5.22 0.06 -5.22
C LEU A 67 6.63 -0.35 -5.64
N ASP A 68 7.49 0.63 -5.80
CA ASP A 68 8.89 0.44 -6.15
C ASP A 68 9.76 0.71 -4.91
N GLU A 69 10.40 -0.34 -4.39
CA GLU A 69 11.19 -0.36 -3.16
C GLU A 69 10.53 0.38 -1.97
N PRO A 70 9.28 0.07 -1.61
CA PRO A 70 8.55 0.81 -0.59
C PRO A 70 9.22 0.75 0.79
N LEU A 71 10.12 -0.22 1.01
CA LEU A 71 10.82 -0.45 2.28
C LEU A 71 12.23 0.15 2.32
N ALA A 72 12.71 0.77 1.24
CA ALA A 72 14.03 1.37 1.21
C ALA A 72 14.21 2.47 2.27
N GLY A 73 15.30 2.36 3.06
CA GLY A 73 15.62 3.34 4.10
C GLY A 73 14.64 3.39 5.28
N ILE A 74 13.84 2.35 5.47
CA ILE A 74 12.87 2.26 6.56
C ILE A 74 13.45 1.47 7.73
N ASN A 75 13.18 1.95 8.94
CA ASN A 75 13.49 1.25 10.20
C ASN A 75 12.73 -0.10 10.25
N PRO A 76 13.33 -1.20 10.75
CA PRO A 76 12.70 -2.53 10.85
C PRO A 76 11.30 -2.53 11.49
N ILE A 77 11.10 -1.78 12.57
CA ILE A 77 9.79 -1.67 13.24
C ILE A 77 8.70 -1.10 12.32
N LEU A 78 9.09 -0.23 11.40
CA LEU A 78 8.17 0.38 10.45
C LEU A 78 7.89 -0.54 9.25
N ILE A 79 8.84 -1.41 8.88
CA ILE A 79 8.66 -2.40 7.82
C ILE A 79 7.42 -3.24 8.10
N GLU A 80 7.28 -3.78 9.32
CA GLU A 80 6.10 -4.55 9.72
C GLU A 80 4.80 -3.76 9.52
N LYS A 81 4.78 -2.49 9.94
CA LYS A 81 3.59 -1.63 9.76
C LYS A 81 3.24 -1.36 8.31
N VAL A 82 4.23 -1.21 7.43
CA VAL A 82 4.00 -1.04 6.00
C VAL A 82 3.43 -2.33 5.41
N ILE A 83 3.98 -3.49 5.78
CA ILE A 83 3.47 -4.81 5.37
C ILE A 83 2.01 -4.98 5.83
N GLU A 84 1.72 -4.74 7.10
CA GLU A 84 0.36 -4.80 7.65
C GLU A 84 -0.60 -3.87 6.91
N SER A 85 -0.15 -2.67 6.55
CA SER A 85 -0.96 -1.70 5.80
C SER A 85 -1.26 -2.17 4.38
N ILE A 86 -0.28 -2.76 3.67
CA ILE A 86 -0.46 -3.34 2.33
C ILE A 86 -1.43 -4.52 2.40
N GLN A 87 -1.22 -5.45 3.33
CA GLN A 87 -2.08 -6.62 3.52
C GLN A 87 -3.50 -6.20 3.92
N GLY A 88 -3.62 -5.22 4.82
CA GLY A 88 -4.89 -4.66 5.24
C GLY A 88 -5.66 -4.03 4.08
N ALA A 89 -5.00 -3.25 3.25
CA ALA A 89 -5.60 -2.63 2.08
C ALA A 89 -5.98 -3.68 1.01
N ASN A 90 -5.14 -4.68 0.75
CA ASN A 90 -5.46 -5.78 -0.15
C ASN A 90 -6.71 -6.54 0.33
N LYS A 91 -6.72 -6.96 1.61
CA LYS A 91 -7.78 -7.81 2.17
C LYS A 91 -9.11 -7.07 2.37
N ARG A 92 -9.08 -5.82 2.85
CA ARG A 92 -10.29 -5.05 3.19
C ARG A 92 -10.87 -4.28 2.02
N LEU A 93 -10.00 -3.80 1.10
CA LEU A 93 -10.39 -2.92 -0.01
C LEU A 93 -10.31 -3.62 -1.37
N GLY A 94 -9.78 -4.84 -1.44
CA GLY A 94 -9.63 -5.59 -2.69
C GLY A 94 -8.61 -4.97 -3.66
N ILE A 95 -7.69 -4.15 -3.18
CA ILE A 95 -6.67 -3.50 -4.00
C ILE A 95 -5.56 -4.50 -4.33
N THR A 96 -5.22 -4.61 -5.60
CA THR A 96 -4.06 -5.38 -6.05
C THR A 96 -2.79 -4.55 -5.89
N PHE A 97 -1.72 -5.15 -5.37
CA PHE A 97 -0.41 -4.52 -5.27
C PHE A 97 0.60 -5.26 -6.15
N LEU A 98 1.36 -4.52 -6.95
CA LEU A 98 2.59 -4.99 -7.57
C LEU A 98 3.75 -4.32 -6.83
N VAL A 99 4.54 -5.14 -6.14
CA VAL A 99 5.65 -4.66 -5.30
C VAL A 99 6.96 -5.10 -5.92
N ILE A 100 7.88 -4.17 -6.13
CA ILE A 100 9.26 -4.43 -6.50
C ILE A 100 10.09 -4.25 -5.23
N GLU A 101 10.78 -5.28 -4.81
CA GLU A 101 11.60 -5.30 -3.60
C GLU A 101 12.80 -6.24 -3.78
N HIS A 102 13.90 -5.90 -3.12
CA HIS A 102 15.09 -6.74 -3.06
C HIS A 102 15.19 -7.52 -1.73
N ASN A 103 14.36 -7.20 -0.74
CA ASN A 103 14.24 -7.99 0.49
C ASN A 103 13.36 -9.22 0.23
N THR A 104 14.01 -10.34 -0.09
CA THR A 104 13.36 -11.60 -0.45
C THR A 104 12.46 -12.12 0.66
N ASP A 105 12.86 -12.03 1.93
CA ASP A 105 12.06 -12.51 3.06
C ASP A 105 10.72 -11.77 3.15
N VAL A 106 10.76 -10.45 2.97
CA VAL A 106 9.53 -9.64 2.94
C VAL A 106 8.67 -9.99 1.74
N LEU A 107 9.26 -10.10 0.54
CA LEU A 107 8.53 -10.47 -0.67
C LEU A 107 7.82 -11.82 -0.53
N MET A 108 8.53 -12.83 -0.02
CA MET A 108 7.95 -14.18 0.14
C MET A 108 6.81 -14.19 1.16
N ASN A 109 6.88 -13.38 2.22
CA ASN A 109 5.83 -13.28 3.24
C ASN A 109 4.64 -12.40 2.82
N LEU A 110 4.85 -11.42 1.94
CA LEU A 110 3.83 -10.46 1.51
C LEU A 110 3.05 -10.94 0.29
N SER A 111 3.71 -11.65 -0.62
CA SER A 111 3.19 -11.92 -1.97
C SER A 111 2.38 -13.21 -2.04
N HIS A 112 1.32 -13.22 -2.88
CA HIS A 112 0.60 -14.44 -3.28
C HIS A 112 1.20 -15.05 -4.55
N ARG A 113 1.94 -14.25 -5.32
CA ARG A 113 2.59 -14.61 -6.59
C ARG A 113 3.86 -13.81 -6.74
N VAL A 114 4.94 -14.44 -7.15
CA VAL A 114 6.25 -13.82 -7.36
C VAL A 114 6.68 -13.99 -8.81
N ILE A 115 7.11 -12.89 -9.42
CA ILE A 115 7.70 -12.88 -10.76
C ILE A 115 9.19 -12.56 -10.58
N VAL A 116 10.04 -13.44 -11.05
CA VAL A 116 11.49 -13.27 -11.00
C VAL A 116 11.98 -12.82 -12.37
N LEU A 117 12.70 -11.70 -12.39
CA LEU A 117 13.34 -11.17 -13.59
C LEU A 117 14.85 -11.35 -13.47
N HIS A 118 15.48 -11.82 -14.54
CA HIS A 118 16.94 -11.94 -14.65
C HIS A 118 17.38 -11.48 -16.03
N GLN A 119 18.39 -10.57 -16.10
CA GLN A 119 18.90 -10.01 -17.35
C GLN A 119 17.81 -9.49 -18.31
N GLY A 120 16.78 -8.84 -17.76
CA GLY A 120 15.68 -8.26 -18.53
C GLY A 120 14.62 -9.27 -19.02
N GLN A 121 14.73 -10.54 -18.66
CA GLN A 121 13.79 -11.60 -19.03
C GLN A 121 13.07 -12.17 -17.80
N LYS A 122 11.86 -12.69 -18.00
CA LYS A 122 11.13 -13.40 -16.97
C LYS A 122 11.72 -14.79 -16.78
N LEU A 123 12.35 -15.01 -15.64
CA LEU A 123 12.98 -16.28 -15.28
C LEU A 123 11.98 -17.27 -14.68
N ALA A 124 11.11 -16.78 -13.80
CA ALA A 124 10.10 -17.58 -13.12
C ALA A 124 8.86 -16.75 -12.79
N ASP A 125 7.73 -17.43 -12.54
CA ASP A 125 6.44 -16.81 -12.24
C ASP A 125 5.56 -17.86 -11.53
N ASP A 126 5.51 -17.82 -10.20
CA ASP A 126 4.86 -18.86 -9.41
C ASP A 126 4.55 -18.36 -7.98
N THR A 127 4.07 -19.26 -7.12
CA THR A 127 3.90 -18.98 -5.68
C THR A 127 5.26 -18.80 -4.99
N PRO A 128 5.32 -18.09 -3.85
CA PRO A 128 6.56 -17.94 -3.09
C PRO A 128 7.27 -19.26 -2.80
N GLU A 129 6.53 -20.30 -2.39
CA GLU A 129 7.07 -21.60 -2.04
C GLU A 129 7.70 -22.33 -3.25
N ALA A 130 7.12 -22.18 -4.44
CA ALA A 130 7.65 -22.75 -5.68
C ALA A 130 8.89 -21.97 -6.15
N ILE A 131 8.89 -20.65 -6.02
CA ILE A 131 10.04 -19.79 -6.37
C ILE A 131 11.28 -20.14 -5.56
N VAL A 132 11.17 -20.34 -4.25
CA VAL A 132 12.32 -20.69 -3.39
C VAL A 132 12.95 -22.02 -3.76
N ARG A 133 12.17 -22.93 -4.36
CA ARG A 133 12.62 -24.27 -4.76
C ARG A 133 13.02 -24.34 -6.22
N ASN A 134 12.87 -23.28 -6.99
CA ASN A 134 13.19 -23.26 -8.41
C ASN A 134 14.71 -23.23 -8.62
N PRO A 135 15.33 -24.28 -9.23
CA PRO A 135 16.78 -24.35 -9.39
C PRO A 135 17.38 -23.16 -10.15
N ALA A 136 16.69 -22.66 -11.16
CA ALA A 136 17.16 -21.52 -11.94
C ALA A 136 17.16 -20.22 -11.12
N VAL A 137 16.19 -20.04 -10.22
CA VAL A 137 16.14 -18.89 -9.30
C VAL A 137 17.23 -19.01 -8.24
N VAL A 138 17.43 -20.21 -7.68
CA VAL A 138 18.50 -20.49 -6.70
C VAL A 138 19.87 -20.18 -7.31
N GLU A 139 20.14 -20.64 -8.52
CA GLU A 139 21.40 -20.39 -9.23
C GLU A 139 21.59 -18.88 -9.51
N ALA A 140 20.55 -18.17 -9.95
CA ALA A 140 20.63 -16.77 -10.33
C ALA A 140 20.75 -15.79 -9.15
N TYR A 141 20.19 -16.12 -7.99
CA TYR A 141 20.02 -15.18 -6.88
C TYR A 141 20.48 -15.68 -5.50
N LEU A 142 20.56 -16.99 -5.29
CA LEU A 142 20.87 -17.60 -4.00
C LEU A 142 22.12 -18.49 -4.02
N GLY A 143 22.71 -18.72 -5.20
CA GLY A 143 23.84 -19.62 -5.44
C GLY A 143 25.21 -18.95 -5.45
N GLY A 144 25.34 -17.72 -4.90
CA GLY A 144 26.59 -16.97 -4.79
C GLY A 144 27.23 -17.07 -3.42
#